data_c7388017e5116ccb0007d1b16cebeed8
#
_entry.id   c7388017e5116ccb0007d1b16cebeed8
#
_cell.length_a   1.000
_cell.length_b   1.000
_cell.length_c   1.000
_cell.angle_alpha   90.00
_cell.angle_beta   90.00
_cell.angle_gamma   90.00
#
_symmetry.space_group_name_H-M   'P 1'
#
loop_
_entity.id
_entity.type
_entity.pdbx_description
1 polymer ?
#
loop_
_entity_poly.entity_id
_entity_poly.type
_entity_poly.pdbx_seq_one_letter_code
_entity_poly.pdbx_strand_id
1 'polypeptide(L)'
;MHRILLEDGAKPVRQPQRRLNPVISNVVKKEVTKLLQVGIIYPIFDSQWVNPIHVVPKKTGLTIVKNEKEELIPTRMQNSWRVCIDYRRLNQETRKDHFPLPFIDQMLERLVGKSHYCFLDGFSGYIQIHIALENQEKTTFTCPFGTFAYKRMPFGLYNALGTFQRCMLSTLSDFLEKCIEVFMDDFTVYGSSFDACLDSLDRVLNKCIQSNLVLNFEKCHFMVEQGIVLGHIISS
;
A
#
# COMPACT_ATOMS: atom_id res chain seq x y z
N MET A 1 5.86 -1.57 14.27
CA MET A 1 4.51 -2.12 14.46
C MET A 1 3.49 -1.00 14.45
N HIS A 2 2.35 -1.22 13.80
CA HIS A 2 1.22 -0.28 13.80
C HIS A 2 0.38 -0.42 15.07
N ARG A 3 0.03 0.71 15.68
CA ARG A 3 -0.85 0.77 16.86
C ARG A 3 -2.12 1.52 16.51
N ILE A 4 -3.26 1.00 16.97
CA ILE A 4 -4.58 1.62 16.82
C ILE A 4 -4.97 2.18 18.18
N LEU A 5 -4.63 3.45 18.42
CA LEU A 5 -4.98 4.15 19.64
C LEU A 5 -6.37 4.78 19.48
N LEU A 6 -7.26 4.51 20.43
CA LEU A 6 -8.61 5.02 20.40
C LEU A 6 -8.74 6.30 21.25
N GLU A 7 -9.72 7.14 20.93
CA GLU A 7 -10.10 8.28 21.75
C GLU A 7 -10.70 7.82 23.10
N ASP A 8 -10.61 8.68 24.10
CA ASP A 8 -11.18 8.39 25.43
C ASP A 8 -12.71 8.28 25.31
N GLY A 9 -13.26 7.16 25.81
CA GLY A 9 -14.68 6.87 25.70
C GLY A 9 -15.14 6.27 24.38
N ALA A 10 -14.22 5.88 23.49
CA ALA A 10 -14.52 5.19 22.24
C ALA A 10 -15.41 3.97 22.46
N LYS A 11 -16.49 3.87 21.69
CA LYS A 11 -17.46 2.77 21.80
C LYS A 11 -17.26 1.76 20.69
N PRO A 12 -16.95 0.49 21.04
CA PRO A 12 -16.86 -0.58 20.06
C PRO A 12 -18.15 -0.74 19.26
N VAL A 13 -18.03 -1.03 17.96
CA VAL A 13 -19.16 -1.20 17.07
C VAL A 13 -19.03 -2.51 16.30
N ARG A 14 -20.07 -3.35 16.39
CA ARG A 14 -20.22 -4.55 15.59
C ARG A 14 -21.14 -4.24 14.42
N GLN A 15 -20.58 -4.04 13.24
CA GLN A 15 -21.35 -3.75 12.03
C GLN A 15 -21.79 -5.06 11.35
N PRO A 16 -23.05 -5.15 10.86
CA PRO A 16 -23.52 -6.34 10.17
C PRO A 16 -22.82 -6.52 8.83
N GLN A 17 -22.72 -7.77 8.39
CA GLN A 17 -22.22 -8.10 7.07
C GLN A 17 -23.14 -7.52 5.98
N ARG A 18 -22.53 -7.00 4.90
CA ARG A 18 -23.26 -6.54 3.72
C ARG A 18 -23.65 -7.70 2.82
N ARG A 19 -24.79 -7.59 2.15
CA ARG A 19 -25.16 -8.54 1.10
C ARG A 19 -24.20 -8.39 -0.08
N LEU A 20 -23.70 -9.50 -0.58
CA LEU A 20 -22.83 -9.58 -1.74
C LEU A 20 -23.56 -10.36 -2.85
N ASN A 21 -23.42 -9.93 -4.09
CA ASN A 21 -23.88 -10.74 -5.21
C ASN A 21 -22.93 -11.98 -5.39
N PRO A 22 -23.35 -13.03 -6.11
CA PRO A 22 -22.55 -14.25 -6.25
C PRO A 22 -21.15 -14.02 -6.84
N VAL A 23 -21.02 -13.10 -7.79
CA VAL A 23 -19.72 -12.76 -8.44
C VAL A 23 -18.78 -12.16 -7.41
N ILE A 24 -19.23 -11.15 -6.69
CA ILE A 24 -18.45 -10.48 -5.63
C ILE A 24 -18.14 -11.45 -4.48
N SER A 25 -19.07 -12.32 -4.11
CA SER A 25 -18.86 -13.34 -3.09
C SER A 25 -17.69 -14.26 -3.45
N ASN A 26 -17.59 -14.70 -4.71
CA ASN A 26 -16.47 -15.50 -5.20
C ASN A 26 -15.13 -14.75 -5.14
N VAL A 27 -15.13 -13.46 -5.47
CA VAL A 27 -13.95 -12.60 -5.34
C VAL A 27 -13.47 -12.52 -3.90
N VAL A 28 -14.41 -12.29 -2.96
CA VAL A 28 -14.11 -12.26 -1.52
C VAL A 28 -13.57 -13.59 -1.04
N LYS A 29 -14.17 -14.72 -1.47
CA LYS A 29 -13.71 -16.06 -1.11
C LYS A 29 -12.25 -16.27 -1.50
N LYS A 30 -11.91 -15.97 -2.76
CA LYS A 30 -10.54 -16.10 -3.27
C LYS A 30 -9.54 -15.26 -2.46
N GLU A 31 -9.89 -14.01 -2.19
CA GLU A 31 -9.01 -13.11 -1.43
C GLU A 31 -8.83 -13.55 0.02
N VAL A 32 -9.91 -13.91 0.73
CA VAL A 32 -9.85 -14.41 2.11
C VAL A 32 -9.03 -15.69 2.19
N THR A 33 -9.24 -16.63 1.26
CA THR A 33 -8.44 -17.87 1.20
C THR A 33 -6.96 -17.58 1.02
N LYS A 34 -6.61 -16.66 0.08
CA LYS A 34 -5.23 -16.25 -0.15
C LYS A 34 -4.60 -15.63 1.10
N LEU A 35 -5.28 -14.68 1.75
CA LEU A 35 -4.78 -14.00 2.94
C LEU A 35 -4.60 -14.96 4.14
N LEU A 36 -5.49 -15.97 4.27
CA LEU A 36 -5.36 -17.03 5.27
C LEU A 36 -4.14 -17.92 5.01
N GLN A 37 -3.96 -18.37 3.76
CA GLN A 37 -2.85 -19.23 3.37
C GLN A 37 -1.49 -18.60 3.64
N VAL A 38 -1.36 -17.29 3.41
CA VAL A 38 -0.12 -16.55 3.67
C VAL A 38 -0.02 -16.02 5.11
N GLY A 39 -0.99 -16.33 5.97
CA GLY A 39 -0.97 -15.98 7.40
C GLY A 39 -1.13 -14.50 7.71
N ILE A 40 -1.64 -13.69 6.78
CA ILE A 40 -1.89 -12.24 6.95
C ILE A 40 -3.11 -12.00 7.84
N ILE A 41 -4.13 -12.85 7.73
CA ILE A 41 -5.32 -12.85 8.57
C ILE A 41 -5.43 -14.17 9.35
N TYR A 42 -6.25 -14.16 10.39
CA TYR A 42 -6.60 -15.37 11.16
C TYR A 42 -8.07 -15.33 11.58
N PRO A 43 -8.72 -16.49 11.82
CA PRO A 43 -10.09 -16.54 12.29
C PRO A 43 -10.17 -16.05 13.74
N ILE A 44 -11.23 -15.30 14.04
CA ILE A 44 -11.52 -14.78 15.39
C ILE A 44 -13.00 -14.97 15.69
N PHE A 45 -13.32 -15.45 16.90
CA PHE A 45 -14.70 -15.76 17.27
C PHE A 45 -15.39 -14.63 18.06
N ASP A 46 -14.64 -13.92 18.87
CA ASP A 46 -15.17 -12.81 19.64
C ASP A 46 -14.32 -11.56 19.44
N SER A 47 -14.97 -10.51 18.97
CA SER A 47 -14.37 -9.18 18.87
C SER A 47 -15.44 -8.13 19.15
N GLN A 48 -15.06 -7.11 19.86
CA GLN A 48 -15.91 -5.96 20.11
C GLN A 48 -16.03 -5.06 18.87
N TRP A 49 -15.03 -5.10 17.99
CA TRP A 49 -14.99 -4.36 16.73
C TRP A 49 -15.24 -5.31 15.57
N VAL A 50 -16.29 -5.07 14.79
CA VAL A 50 -16.53 -5.85 13.57
C VAL A 50 -16.85 -4.90 12.42
N ASN A 51 -16.05 -4.97 11.37
CA ASN A 51 -16.14 -4.12 10.20
C ASN A 51 -16.63 -4.93 8.99
N PRO A 52 -17.52 -4.38 8.14
CA PRO A 52 -18.01 -5.11 6.98
C PRO A 52 -17.00 -5.06 5.83
N ILE A 53 -17.01 -6.10 5.02
CA ILE A 53 -16.23 -6.13 3.78
C ILE A 53 -16.87 -5.23 2.72
N HIS A 54 -16.04 -4.61 1.90
CA HIS A 54 -16.44 -3.76 0.78
C HIS A 54 -15.59 -4.08 -0.44
N VAL A 55 -16.22 -4.22 -1.59
CA VAL A 55 -15.52 -4.59 -2.84
C VAL A 55 -15.75 -3.50 -3.88
N VAL A 56 -14.67 -2.99 -4.43
CA VAL A 56 -14.69 -1.96 -5.47
C VAL A 56 -13.96 -2.44 -6.72
N PRO A 57 -14.42 -2.05 -7.93
CA PRO A 57 -13.67 -2.35 -9.14
C PRO A 57 -12.33 -1.61 -9.12
N LYS A 58 -11.26 -2.26 -9.55
CA LYS A 58 -10.01 -1.55 -9.83
C LYS A 58 -10.25 -0.62 -11.02
N LYS A 59 -9.79 0.62 -10.89
CA LYS A 59 -9.70 1.52 -12.05
C LYS A 59 -8.58 0.99 -12.93
N THR A 60 -8.91 0.15 -13.91
CA THR A 60 -7.95 -0.32 -14.92
C THR A 60 -7.72 0.79 -15.92
N GLY A 61 -6.49 0.89 -16.44
CA GLY A 61 -6.15 1.80 -17.53
C GLY A 61 -6.98 1.51 -18.79
N LEU A 62 -6.93 2.41 -19.74
CA LEU A 62 -7.56 2.26 -21.05
C LEU A 62 -6.90 1.07 -21.78
N THR A 63 -7.71 0.05 -22.08
CA THR A 63 -7.31 -1.04 -22.98
C THR A 63 -7.90 -0.74 -24.35
N ILE A 64 -7.12 -0.85 -25.39
CA ILE A 64 -7.57 -0.66 -26.76
C ILE A 64 -8.21 -1.98 -27.23
N VAL A 65 -9.50 -1.94 -27.51
CA VAL A 65 -10.25 -3.10 -28.07
C VAL A 65 -10.68 -2.78 -29.48
N LYS A 66 -10.51 -3.72 -30.41
CA LYS A 66 -11.06 -3.60 -31.77
C LYS A 66 -12.56 -3.81 -31.72
N ASN A 67 -13.32 -2.88 -32.31
CA ASN A 67 -14.77 -3.07 -32.51
C ASN A 67 -15.03 -3.95 -33.75
N GLU A 68 -16.30 -4.25 -34.03
CA GLU A 68 -16.73 -5.02 -35.22
C GLU A 68 -16.34 -4.36 -36.57
N LYS A 69 -15.92 -3.09 -36.55
CA LYS A 69 -15.46 -2.31 -37.70
C LYS A 69 -13.93 -2.19 -37.75
N GLU A 70 -13.18 -2.99 -36.98
CA GLU A 70 -11.73 -2.95 -36.84
C GLU A 70 -11.15 -1.63 -36.31
N GLU A 71 -11.97 -0.71 -35.82
CA GLU A 71 -11.50 0.53 -35.21
C GLU A 71 -11.02 0.29 -33.78
N LEU A 72 -9.91 0.92 -33.41
CA LEU A 72 -9.32 0.83 -32.09
C LEU A 72 -10.04 1.78 -31.13
N ILE A 73 -10.93 1.23 -30.29
CA ILE A 73 -11.67 2.02 -29.31
C ILE A 73 -11.03 1.84 -27.92
N PRO A 74 -10.66 2.93 -27.24
CA PRO A 74 -10.19 2.86 -25.86
C PRO A 74 -11.35 2.46 -24.94
N THR A 75 -11.32 1.22 -24.45
CA THR A 75 -12.35 0.65 -23.58
C THR A 75 -11.77 0.40 -22.20
N ARG A 76 -12.49 0.79 -21.15
CA ARG A 76 -12.14 0.44 -19.77
C ARG A 76 -12.65 -0.96 -19.47
N MET A 77 -11.76 -1.94 -19.47
CA MET A 77 -12.10 -3.29 -19.02
C MET A 77 -12.05 -3.37 -17.49
N GLN A 78 -13.20 -3.64 -16.86
CA GLN A 78 -13.29 -3.91 -15.43
C GLN A 78 -12.90 -5.37 -15.15
N ASN A 79 -11.62 -5.71 -15.27
CA ASN A 79 -11.18 -7.11 -15.15
C ASN A 79 -10.72 -7.51 -13.75
N SER A 80 -10.70 -6.60 -12.78
CA SER A 80 -10.26 -6.93 -11.43
C SER A 80 -10.99 -6.13 -10.35
N TRP A 81 -11.10 -6.76 -9.18
CA TRP A 81 -11.75 -6.21 -8.01
C TRP A 81 -10.73 -5.96 -6.91
N ARG A 82 -10.97 -4.93 -6.09
CA ARG A 82 -10.23 -4.69 -4.86
C ARG A 82 -11.14 -4.98 -3.68
N VAL A 83 -10.75 -5.93 -2.86
CA VAL A 83 -11.43 -6.23 -1.60
C VAL A 83 -10.87 -5.30 -0.54
N CYS A 84 -11.74 -4.54 0.11
CA CYS A 84 -11.40 -3.59 1.15
C CYS A 84 -12.26 -3.87 2.39
N ILE A 85 -11.82 -3.40 3.54
CA ILE A 85 -12.62 -3.42 4.76
C ILE A 85 -13.08 -2.00 5.07
N ASP A 86 -14.31 -1.85 5.49
CA ASP A 86 -14.88 -0.55 5.81
C ASP A 86 -14.57 -0.15 7.26
N TYR A 87 -13.39 0.42 7.46
CA TYR A 87 -12.95 0.89 8.78
C TYR A 87 -13.44 2.29 9.17
N ARG A 88 -14.40 2.89 8.43
CA ARG A 88 -14.86 4.27 8.73
C ARG A 88 -15.29 4.47 10.19
N ARG A 89 -16.00 3.50 10.78
CA ARG A 89 -16.41 3.57 12.20
C ARG A 89 -15.23 3.46 13.16
N LEU A 90 -14.31 2.54 12.91
CA LEU A 90 -13.08 2.43 13.68
C LEU A 90 -12.23 3.70 13.57
N ASN A 91 -12.11 4.25 12.35
CA ASN A 91 -11.33 5.45 12.08
C ASN A 91 -11.91 6.71 12.77
N GLN A 92 -13.23 6.77 12.97
CA GLN A 92 -13.88 7.86 13.71
C GLN A 92 -13.46 7.89 15.17
N GLU A 93 -13.24 6.73 15.75
CA GLU A 93 -12.85 6.54 17.15
C GLU A 93 -11.33 6.45 17.35
N THR A 94 -10.55 6.50 16.25
CA THR A 94 -9.08 6.40 16.30
C THR A 94 -8.45 7.77 16.49
N ARG A 95 -7.53 7.90 17.46
CA ARG A 95 -6.70 9.10 17.65
C ARG A 95 -5.89 9.37 16.38
N LYS A 96 -5.96 10.60 15.91
CA LYS A 96 -5.30 11.01 14.65
C LYS A 96 -3.81 11.21 14.89
N ASP A 97 -3.02 10.60 14.04
CA ASP A 97 -1.57 10.86 13.95
C ASP A 97 -1.34 12.01 12.97
N HIS A 98 -0.73 13.07 13.45
CA HIS A 98 -0.41 14.27 12.66
C HIS A 98 0.98 14.19 12.02
N PHE A 99 1.46 12.98 11.72
CA PHE A 99 2.76 12.81 11.06
C PHE A 99 2.77 13.55 9.71
N PRO A 100 3.67 14.50 9.51
CA PRO A 100 3.73 15.25 8.27
C PRO A 100 4.22 14.36 7.12
N LEU A 101 3.50 14.39 5.99
CA LEU A 101 3.99 13.80 4.76
C LEU A 101 5.02 14.74 4.10
N PRO A 102 6.01 14.20 3.40
CA PRO A 102 6.96 15.00 2.65
C PRO A 102 6.25 15.88 1.60
N PHE A 103 6.75 17.07 1.36
CA PHE A 103 6.28 17.92 0.27
C PHE A 103 6.77 17.36 -1.07
N ILE A 104 5.84 17.10 -1.98
CA ILE A 104 6.14 16.53 -3.30
C ILE A 104 7.09 17.44 -4.07
N ASP A 105 6.85 18.76 -4.06
CA ASP A 105 7.68 19.74 -4.78
C ASP A 105 9.14 19.69 -4.32
N GLN A 106 9.40 19.62 -3.01
CA GLN A 106 10.76 19.49 -2.48
C GLN A 106 11.46 18.20 -2.90
N MET A 107 10.71 17.10 -2.97
CA MET A 107 11.25 15.82 -3.47
C MET A 107 11.61 15.94 -4.95
N LEU A 108 10.73 16.53 -5.76
CA LEU A 108 10.96 16.72 -7.19
C LEU A 108 12.19 17.64 -7.43
N GLU A 109 12.35 18.72 -6.68
CA GLU A 109 13.51 19.61 -6.77
C GLU A 109 14.84 18.86 -6.56
N ARG A 110 14.88 17.89 -5.64
CA ARG A 110 16.09 17.09 -5.38
C ARG A 110 16.41 16.09 -6.51
N LEU A 111 15.41 15.70 -7.27
CA LEU A 111 15.55 14.79 -8.39
C LEU A 111 16.01 15.50 -9.67
N VAL A 112 15.79 16.80 -9.79
CA VAL A 112 16.21 17.57 -10.96
C VAL A 112 17.73 17.58 -11.10
N GLY A 113 18.21 17.46 -12.35
CA GLY A 113 19.64 17.49 -12.67
C GLY A 113 20.41 16.21 -12.31
N LYS A 114 19.74 15.11 -12.00
CA LYS A 114 20.35 13.80 -11.89
C LYS A 114 20.33 13.11 -13.25
N SER A 115 21.31 12.26 -13.53
CA SER A 115 21.45 11.62 -14.85
C SER A 115 20.75 10.27 -14.93
N HIS A 116 20.70 9.52 -13.81
CA HIS A 116 20.12 8.18 -13.77
C HIS A 116 19.28 7.98 -12.53
N TYR A 117 18.21 7.20 -12.70
CA TYR A 117 17.22 6.91 -11.67
C TYR A 117 16.90 5.42 -11.61
N CYS A 118 16.53 4.96 -10.41
CA CYS A 118 15.86 3.68 -10.21
C CYS A 118 14.55 3.94 -9.47
N PHE A 119 13.44 3.59 -10.10
CA PHE A 119 12.10 3.70 -9.50
C PHE A 119 11.74 2.35 -8.91
N LEU A 120 11.57 2.30 -7.61
CA LEU A 120 11.31 1.07 -6.86
C LEU A 120 9.93 1.17 -6.22
N ASP A 121 9.13 0.10 -6.31
CA ASP A 121 7.78 -0.02 -5.72
C ASP A 121 7.83 -1.01 -4.56
N GLY A 122 7.31 -0.63 -3.40
CA GLY A 122 7.21 -1.51 -2.23
C GLY A 122 6.12 -2.56 -2.41
N PHE A 123 6.46 -3.86 -2.36
CA PHE A 123 5.49 -4.94 -2.55
C PHE A 123 4.40 -4.92 -1.49
N SER A 124 3.14 -4.73 -1.92
CA SER A 124 1.95 -4.70 -1.05
C SER A 124 2.04 -3.71 0.13
N GLY A 125 2.95 -2.74 0.09
CA GLY A 125 3.12 -1.62 0.99
C GLY A 125 2.78 -1.89 2.47
N TYR A 126 1.58 -1.49 2.89
CA TYR A 126 1.14 -1.55 4.28
C TYR A 126 1.14 -2.94 4.91
N ILE A 127 0.90 -3.99 4.12
CA ILE A 127 0.86 -5.39 4.61
C ILE A 127 2.24 -5.86 5.12
N GLN A 128 3.31 -5.17 4.80
CA GLN A 128 4.63 -5.47 5.36
C GLN A 128 4.76 -5.12 6.83
N ILE A 129 3.91 -4.22 7.36
CA ILE A 129 3.97 -3.78 8.75
C ILE A 129 3.04 -4.62 9.63
N HIS A 130 3.55 -5.12 10.73
CA HIS A 130 2.76 -5.84 11.74
C HIS A 130 1.86 -4.88 12.52
N ILE A 131 0.66 -5.35 12.87
CA ILE A 131 -0.19 -4.70 13.86
C ILE A 131 0.23 -5.21 15.24
N ALA A 132 0.27 -4.32 16.22
CA ALA A 132 0.50 -4.70 17.63
C ALA A 132 -0.58 -5.70 18.09
N LEU A 133 -0.17 -6.76 18.81
CA LEU A 133 -1.04 -7.87 19.16
C LEU A 133 -2.34 -7.42 19.83
N GLU A 134 -2.24 -6.48 20.75
CA GLU A 134 -3.36 -5.88 21.49
C GLU A 134 -4.32 -5.06 20.62
N ASN A 135 -3.95 -4.80 19.36
CA ASN A 135 -4.75 -4.02 18.42
C ASN A 135 -5.31 -4.85 17.25
N GLN A 136 -4.87 -6.10 17.10
CA GLN A 136 -5.29 -6.94 15.96
C GLN A 136 -6.81 -7.16 15.93
N GLU A 137 -7.44 -7.39 17.07
CA GLU A 137 -8.90 -7.56 17.19
C GLU A 137 -9.69 -6.36 16.65
N LYS A 138 -9.14 -5.13 16.74
CA LYS A 138 -9.81 -3.92 16.22
C LYS A 138 -9.97 -3.95 14.70
N THR A 139 -9.12 -4.72 14.02
CA THR A 139 -9.16 -4.88 12.56
C THR A 139 -10.12 -5.95 12.09
N THR A 140 -10.88 -6.55 13.01
CA THR A 140 -11.82 -7.63 12.70
C THR A 140 -12.81 -7.22 11.64
N PHE A 141 -13.03 -8.11 10.68
CA PHE A 141 -14.03 -7.96 9.64
C PHE A 141 -14.85 -9.23 9.46
N THR A 142 -16.07 -9.06 8.98
CA THR A 142 -17.00 -10.16 8.70
C THR A 142 -17.27 -10.28 7.20
N CYS A 143 -17.38 -11.53 6.75
CA CYS A 143 -17.73 -11.88 5.38
C CYS A 143 -18.57 -13.19 5.39
N PRO A 144 -19.14 -13.62 4.25
CA PRO A 144 -19.95 -14.84 4.18
C PRO A 144 -19.22 -16.13 4.64
N PHE A 145 -17.90 -16.08 4.74
CA PHE A 145 -17.04 -17.25 5.04
C PHE A 145 -16.51 -17.24 6.48
N GLY A 146 -16.89 -16.26 7.28
CA GLY A 146 -16.49 -16.14 8.68
C GLY A 146 -16.02 -14.74 9.07
N THR A 147 -15.45 -14.70 10.27
CA THR A 147 -14.92 -13.48 10.88
C THR A 147 -13.43 -13.62 11.08
N PHE A 148 -12.67 -12.64 10.64
CA PHE A 148 -11.21 -12.67 10.60
C PHE A 148 -10.62 -11.35 11.09
N ALA A 149 -9.41 -11.42 11.66
CA ALA A 149 -8.62 -10.24 12.02
C ALA A 149 -7.28 -10.22 11.29
N TYR A 150 -6.71 -9.04 11.10
CA TYR A 150 -5.42 -8.86 10.44
C TYR A 150 -4.26 -8.90 11.44
N LYS A 151 -3.22 -9.67 11.11
CA LYS A 151 -1.89 -9.60 11.77
C LYS A 151 -1.01 -8.50 11.20
N ARG A 152 -1.24 -8.15 9.95
CA ARG A 152 -0.52 -7.14 9.17
C ARG A 152 -1.43 -5.97 8.87
N MET A 153 -0.85 -4.78 8.70
CA MET A 153 -1.61 -3.54 8.53
C MET A 153 -2.36 -3.51 7.19
N PRO A 154 -3.72 -3.58 7.18
CA PRO A 154 -4.50 -3.51 5.96
C PRO A 154 -4.65 -2.07 5.47
N PHE A 155 -5.07 -1.93 4.22
CA PHE A 155 -5.54 -0.66 3.69
C PHE A 155 -6.82 -0.18 4.41
N GLY A 156 -6.96 1.14 4.55
CA GLY A 156 -8.17 1.77 5.07
C GLY A 156 -8.14 2.15 6.54
N LEU A 157 -7.11 1.77 7.30
CA LEU A 157 -6.88 2.29 8.65
C LEU A 157 -6.39 3.75 8.59
N TYR A 158 -6.89 4.60 9.50
CA TYR A 158 -6.64 6.05 9.46
C TYR A 158 -5.14 6.40 9.47
N ASN A 159 -4.39 5.85 10.41
CA ASN A 159 -2.98 6.17 10.61
C ASN A 159 -2.01 5.26 9.83
N ALA A 160 -2.54 4.40 8.92
CA ALA A 160 -1.70 3.47 8.16
C ALA A 160 -0.65 4.20 7.33
N LEU A 161 -1.07 5.27 6.65
CA LEU A 161 -0.22 6.10 5.81
C LEU A 161 0.96 6.69 6.60
N GLY A 162 0.68 7.41 7.70
CA GLY A 162 1.71 8.03 8.54
C GLY A 162 2.63 6.99 9.18
N THR A 163 2.09 5.84 9.61
CA THR A 163 2.90 4.74 10.16
C THR A 163 3.85 4.18 9.11
N PHE A 164 3.37 3.96 7.89
CA PHE A 164 4.19 3.42 6.80
C PHE A 164 5.29 4.40 6.41
N GLN A 165 4.94 5.65 6.16
CA GLN A 165 5.91 6.69 5.81
C GLN A 165 7.00 6.85 6.88
N ARG A 166 6.61 6.92 8.16
CA ARG A 166 7.56 6.98 9.29
C ARG A 166 8.49 5.75 9.32
N CYS A 167 7.95 4.57 9.04
CA CYS A 167 8.74 3.34 9.00
C CYS A 167 9.76 3.40 7.87
N MET A 168 9.37 3.83 6.67
CA MET A 168 10.27 3.91 5.52
C MET A 168 11.34 4.98 5.74
N LEU A 169 10.97 6.17 6.20
CA LEU A 169 11.93 7.23 6.52
C LEU A 169 12.93 6.78 7.60
N SER A 170 12.48 6.08 8.64
CA SER A 170 13.38 5.54 9.68
C SER A 170 14.30 4.44 9.13
N THR A 171 13.79 3.55 8.29
CA THR A 171 14.57 2.45 7.71
C THR A 171 15.64 2.95 6.76
N LEU A 172 15.34 3.97 5.96
CA LEU A 172 16.20 4.50 4.90
C LEU A 172 16.88 5.82 5.29
N SER A 173 16.85 6.20 6.57
CA SER A 173 17.34 7.49 7.09
C SER A 173 18.76 7.86 6.63
N ASP A 174 19.64 6.87 6.51
CA ASP A 174 21.05 7.09 6.15
C ASP A 174 21.23 7.53 4.69
N PHE A 175 20.23 7.29 3.85
CA PHE A 175 20.25 7.50 2.40
C PHE A 175 19.37 8.66 1.94
N LEU A 176 18.40 9.09 2.78
CA LEU A 176 17.47 10.18 2.48
C LEU A 176 18.23 11.44 2.10
N GLU A 177 17.71 12.16 1.08
CA GLU A 177 18.26 13.41 0.55
C GLU A 177 19.66 13.29 -0.06
N LYS A 178 20.33 12.15 0.08
CA LYS A 178 21.66 11.88 -0.49
C LYS A 178 21.57 11.16 -1.82
N CYS A 179 20.77 10.09 -1.87
CA CYS A 179 20.65 9.23 -3.05
C CYS A 179 19.29 8.55 -3.21
N ILE A 180 18.34 8.80 -2.31
CA ILE A 180 16.98 8.28 -2.38
C ILE A 180 15.97 9.30 -1.88
N GLU A 181 14.83 9.38 -2.55
CA GLU A 181 13.62 9.99 -2.07
C GLU A 181 12.55 8.92 -1.84
N VAL A 182 11.73 9.14 -0.80
CA VAL A 182 10.75 8.15 -0.33
C VAL A 182 9.39 8.81 -0.14
N PHE A 183 8.43 8.36 -0.92
CA PHE A 183 7.04 8.78 -0.77
C PHE A 183 6.14 7.55 -0.72
N MET A 184 5.72 7.18 0.48
CA MET A 184 4.95 5.95 0.73
C MET A 184 5.69 4.70 0.21
N ASP A 185 5.09 3.98 -0.72
CA ASP A 185 5.60 2.77 -1.37
C ASP A 185 6.43 3.04 -2.63
N ASP A 186 6.52 4.31 -3.07
CA ASP A 186 7.36 4.75 -4.18
C ASP A 186 8.73 5.23 -3.67
N PHE A 187 9.79 4.55 -4.08
CA PHE A 187 11.18 4.93 -3.77
C PHE A 187 11.89 5.33 -5.05
N THR A 188 12.55 6.48 -5.05
CA THR A 188 13.34 6.95 -6.18
C THR A 188 14.80 7.04 -5.76
N VAL A 189 15.62 6.10 -6.22
CA VAL A 189 17.08 6.15 -6.09
C VAL A 189 17.65 6.91 -7.27
N TYR A 190 18.68 7.71 -7.04
CA TYR A 190 19.27 8.55 -8.09
C TYR A 190 20.78 8.71 -7.96
N GLY A 191 21.42 9.11 -9.06
CA GLY A 191 22.83 9.44 -9.13
C GLY A 191 23.15 10.49 -10.17
N SER A 192 24.31 11.16 -10.02
CA SER A 192 24.84 12.11 -10.99
C SER A 192 25.50 11.46 -12.20
N SER A 193 25.74 10.16 -12.14
CA SER A 193 26.26 9.31 -13.21
C SER A 193 25.64 7.91 -13.09
N PHE A 194 25.84 7.07 -14.13
CA PHE A 194 25.42 5.67 -14.10
C PHE A 194 26.02 4.93 -12.91
N ASP A 195 27.34 5.01 -12.74
CA ASP A 195 28.05 4.31 -11.66
C ASP A 195 27.61 4.80 -10.28
N ALA A 196 27.45 6.12 -10.10
CA ALA A 196 26.95 6.67 -8.83
C ALA A 196 25.52 6.22 -8.51
N CYS A 197 24.66 6.06 -9.51
CA CYS A 197 23.31 5.52 -9.32
C CYS A 197 23.35 4.03 -8.97
N LEU A 198 24.24 3.26 -9.63
CA LEU A 198 24.42 1.84 -9.39
C LEU A 198 24.91 1.57 -7.96
N ASP A 199 25.92 2.32 -7.49
CA ASP A 199 26.42 2.24 -6.11
C ASP A 199 25.32 2.59 -5.08
N SER A 200 24.52 3.62 -5.38
CA SER A 200 23.40 4.02 -4.56
C SER A 200 22.34 2.92 -4.48
N LEU A 201 22.02 2.30 -5.62
CA LEU A 201 21.06 1.21 -5.72
C LEU A 201 21.53 0.00 -4.90
N ASP A 202 22.79 -0.42 -5.04
CA ASP A 202 23.35 -1.55 -4.29
C ASP A 202 23.20 -1.33 -2.78
N ARG A 203 23.56 -0.15 -2.28
CA ARG A 203 23.45 0.20 -0.85
C ARG A 203 22.00 0.18 -0.38
N VAL A 204 21.06 0.70 -1.18
CA VAL A 204 19.63 0.71 -0.85
C VAL A 204 19.06 -0.71 -0.84
N LEU A 205 19.38 -1.55 -1.83
CA LEU A 205 18.93 -2.94 -1.90
C LEU A 205 19.48 -3.75 -0.72
N ASN A 206 20.74 -3.58 -0.35
CA ASN A 206 21.32 -4.21 0.84
C ASN A 206 20.57 -3.80 2.12
N LYS A 207 20.18 -2.53 2.24
CA LYS A 207 19.36 -2.07 3.38
C LYS A 207 17.96 -2.68 3.38
N CYS A 208 17.33 -2.80 2.20
CA CYS A 208 16.03 -3.49 2.05
C CYS A 208 16.13 -4.95 2.52
N ILE A 209 17.18 -5.67 2.15
CA ILE A 209 17.43 -7.05 2.61
C ILE A 209 17.57 -7.11 4.13
N GLN A 210 18.41 -6.25 4.72
CA GLN A 210 18.65 -6.19 6.17
C GLN A 210 17.38 -5.88 6.98
N SER A 211 16.51 -5.05 6.43
CA SER A 211 15.25 -4.64 7.07
C SER A 211 14.04 -5.51 6.69
N ASN A 212 14.22 -6.55 5.89
CA ASN A 212 13.16 -7.39 5.32
C ASN A 212 12.08 -6.57 4.57
N LEU A 213 12.48 -5.48 3.92
CA LEU A 213 11.62 -4.70 3.06
C LEU A 213 11.56 -5.34 1.67
N VAL A 214 10.37 -5.78 1.27
CA VAL A 214 10.16 -6.47 0.00
C VAL A 214 9.74 -5.48 -1.08
N LEU A 215 10.44 -5.52 -2.23
CA LEU A 215 10.13 -4.72 -3.40
C LEU A 215 9.35 -5.53 -4.43
N ASN A 216 8.52 -4.84 -5.22
CA ASN A 216 7.79 -5.43 -6.34
C ASN A 216 8.60 -5.29 -7.63
N PHE A 217 9.44 -6.29 -7.91
CA PHE A 217 10.35 -6.27 -9.05
C PHE A 217 9.65 -5.95 -10.39
N GLU A 218 8.45 -6.47 -10.62
CA GLU A 218 7.71 -6.27 -11.87
C GLU A 218 7.33 -4.80 -12.14
N LYS A 219 7.28 -3.99 -11.08
CA LYS A 219 6.97 -2.57 -11.17
C LYS A 219 8.19 -1.67 -11.00
N CYS A 220 9.35 -2.25 -10.70
CA CYS A 220 10.58 -1.48 -10.59
C CYS A 220 11.17 -1.17 -11.95
N HIS A 221 11.75 0.01 -12.09
CA HIS A 221 12.52 0.43 -13.27
C HIS A 221 13.91 0.80 -12.82
N PHE A 222 14.92 0.19 -13.44
CA PHE A 222 16.31 0.33 -13.02
C PHE A 222 17.12 1.08 -14.07
N MET A 223 18.02 1.96 -13.60
CA MET A 223 19.04 2.64 -14.40
C MET A 223 18.47 3.38 -15.63
N VAL A 224 17.37 4.09 -15.44
CA VAL A 224 16.71 4.86 -16.50
C VAL A 224 17.09 6.34 -16.41
N GLU A 225 17.13 7.02 -17.57
CA GLU A 225 17.46 8.46 -17.66
C GLU A 225 16.22 9.35 -17.45
N GLN A 226 15.01 8.75 -17.55
CA GLN A 226 13.75 9.46 -17.35
C GLN A 226 12.66 8.53 -16.81
N GLY A 227 11.68 9.09 -16.13
CA GLY A 227 10.53 8.34 -15.65
C GLY A 227 9.44 9.24 -15.08
N ILE A 228 8.38 8.60 -14.56
CA ILE A 228 7.25 9.31 -13.96
C ILE A 228 7.30 9.08 -12.45
N VAL A 229 7.40 10.15 -11.68
CA VAL A 229 7.34 10.15 -10.21
C VAL A 229 6.14 11.00 -9.78
N LEU A 230 5.21 10.39 -9.05
CA LEU A 230 4.01 11.06 -8.51
C LEU A 230 3.22 11.87 -9.57
N GLY A 231 3.21 11.38 -10.82
CA GLY A 231 2.53 12.03 -11.94
C GLY A 231 3.35 13.10 -12.69
N HIS A 232 4.59 13.34 -12.31
CA HIS A 232 5.52 14.29 -12.94
C HIS A 232 6.59 13.54 -13.72
N ILE A 233 6.92 14.02 -14.91
CA ILE A 233 8.04 13.48 -15.71
C ILE A 233 9.33 14.08 -15.16
N ILE A 234 10.28 13.21 -14.82
CA ILE A 234 11.63 13.56 -14.40
C ILE A 234 12.58 13.06 -15.49
N SER A 235 13.47 13.93 -15.91
CA SER A 235 14.54 13.62 -16.87
C SER A 235 15.82 14.35 -16.46
N SER A 236 16.93 13.84 -16.95
CA SER A 236 18.25 14.49 -16.88
C SER A 236 18.28 15.83 -17.61
#